data_4a1cc2600b8e95583ce1b86d9887fa99
#
_entry.id   4a1cc2600b8e95583ce1b86d9887fa99
#
_cell.length_a   1.000
_cell.length_b   1.000
_cell.length_c   1.000
_cell.angle_alpha   90.00
_cell.angle_beta   90.00
_cell.angle_gamma   90.00
#
_symmetry.space_group_name_H-M   'P 1'
#
loop_
_entity.id
_entity.type
_entity.pdbx_description
1 polymer ?
#
loop_
_entity_poly.entity_id
_entity_poly.type
_entity_poly.pdbx_seq_one_letter_code
_entity_poly.pdbx_strand_id
1 'polypeptide(L)'
;DPWLNGNPLFPAEKRQEALHGITDILISHGHFDHTNDTIEIAKETNAPIYGIADLMSYWEESEGVTTTGFNKGGTVNLGNVKVTMVNAVHSSSMMKNGQIMYTGAEAGFVIEGKNNTIYFSGDTDVMADMEIINDLHKPNIGILSCGGHFTMDMKRAAYAAKKYFNFEKLIPCHYKTFPLLEQNADVLIDELGSNIVVEPEVMSPTEL
;
A
#
# COMPACT_ATOMS: atom_id res chain seq x y z
N ASP A 1 -0.62 -4.50 3.01
CA ASP A 1 0.51 -5.07 2.23
C ASP A 1 1.66 -5.44 3.16
N PRO A 2 1.51 -6.46 4.05
CA PRO A 2 2.53 -6.78 5.04
C PRO A 2 3.65 -7.65 4.45
N TRP A 3 4.88 -7.10 4.49
CA TRP A 3 6.09 -7.84 4.21
C TRP A 3 7.12 -7.59 5.33
N LEU A 4 7.16 -8.48 6.30
CA LEU A 4 8.05 -8.44 7.46
C LEU A 4 9.18 -9.44 7.32
N ASN A 5 8.83 -10.71 7.14
CA ASN A 5 9.79 -11.81 7.06
C ASN A 5 10.58 -11.75 5.74
N GLY A 6 11.91 -11.63 5.85
CA GLY A 6 12.79 -11.49 4.70
C GLY A 6 12.89 -10.06 4.13
N ASN A 7 12.19 -9.09 4.70
CA ASN A 7 12.39 -7.68 4.38
C ASN A 7 13.72 -7.20 4.98
N PRO A 8 14.69 -6.73 4.17
CA PRO A 8 16.02 -6.38 4.66
C PRO A 8 16.05 -5.17 5.59
N LEU A 9 15.00 -4.35 5.61
CA LEU A 9 14.89 -3.17 6.46
C LEU A 9 14.11 -3.42 7.74
N PHE A 10 13.40 -4.56 7.84
CA PHE A 10 12.58 -4.84 9.01
C PHE A 10 13.38 -5.57 10.09
N PRO A 11 13.47 -5.03 11.33
CA PRO A 11 14.11 -5.71 12.43
C PRO A 11 13.25 -6.88 12.92
N ALA A 12 13.68 -8.12 12.63
CA ALA A 12 12.88 -9.33 12.87
C ALA A 12 12.46 -9.50 14.34
N GLU A 13 13.28 -9.04 15.28
CA GLU A 13 12.99 -9.06 16.72
C GLU A 13 11.81 -8.15 17.11
N LYS A 14 11.44 -7.20 16.26
CA LYS A 14 10.30 -6.30 16.49
C LYS A 14 8.96 -6.81 15.95
N ARG A 15 8.90 -8.05 15.45
CA ARG A 15 7.69 -8.59 14.83
C ARG A 15 6.45 -8.49 15.74
N GLN A 16 6.58 -8.85 17.00
CA GLN A 16 5.47 -8.79 17.95
C GLN A 16 5.00 -7.34 18.24
N GLU A 17 5.95 -6.40 18.26
CA GLU A 17 5.65 -4.97 18.36
C GLU A 17 4.89 -4.47 17.13
N ALA A 18 5.33 -4.88 15.94
CA ALA A 18 4.69 -4.51 14.66
C ALA A 18 3.26 -5.05 14.53
N LEU A 19 2.96 -6.22 15.11
CA LEU A 19 1.64 -6.84 15.07
C LEU A 19 0.70 -6.39 16.17
N HIS A 20 1.21 -5.63 17.15
CA HIS A 20 0.39 -5.21 18.28
C HIS A 20 -0.74 -4.27 17.84
N GLY A 21 -1.98 -4.66 18.14
CA GLY A 21 -3.17 -3.84 17.88
C GLY A 21 -3.65 -3.85 16.42
N ILE A 22 -3.15 -4.75 15.59
CA ILE A 22 -3.69 -4.94 14.22
C ILE A 22 -5.14 -5.44 14.32
N THR A 23 -6.04 -4.76 13.62
CA THR A 23 -7.46 -5.08 13.53
C THR A 23 -7.88 -5.53 12.15
N ASP A 24 -7.21 -5.06 11.11
CA ASP A 24 -7.57 -5.24 9.70
C ASP A 24 -6.32 -5.27 8.83
N ILE A 25 -6.35 -6.03 7.73
CA ILE A 25 -5.26 -6.13 6.76
C ILE A 25 -5.78 -5.76 5.38
N LEU A 26 -5.16 -4.76 4.73
CA LEU A 26 -5.47 -4.36 3.35
C LEU A 26 -4.41 -4.90 2.40
N ILE A 27 -4.82 -5.46 1.26
CA ILE A 27 -3.94 -6.00 0.22
C ILE A 27 -4.22 -5.31 -1.11
N SER A 28 -3.26 -4.57 -1.61
CA SER A 28 -3.35 -3.84 -2.87
C SER A 28 -3.24 -4.76 -4.09
N HIS A 29 -2.38 -5.77 -4.03
CA HIS A 29 -2.16 -6.73 -5.11
C HIS A 29 -1.38 -7.97 -4.64
N GLY A 30 -1.20 -8.96 -5.50
CA GLY A 30 -0.73 -10.29 -5.12
C GLY A 30 0.78 -10.54 -5.17
N HIS A 31 1.64 -9.54 -5.39
CA HIS A 31 3.09 -9.77 -5.38
C HIS A 31 3.61 -10.15 -3.99
N PHE A 32 4.72 -10.88 -3.96
CA PHE A 32 5.25 -11.48 -2.74
C PHE A 32 5.60 -10.46 -1.66
N ASP A 33 6.15 -9.33 -2.04
CA ASP A 33 6.55 -8.23 -1.16
C ASP A 33 5.36 -7.40 -0.62
N HIS A 34 4.13 -7.77 -1.00
CA HIS A 34 2.89 -7.23 -0.46
C HIS A 34 2.07 -8.28 0.29
N THR A 35 2.34 -9.57 0.05
CA THR A 35 1.49 -10.67 0.53
C THR A 35 2.21 -11.70 1.40
N ASN A 36 3.54 -11.68 1.47
CA ASN A 36 4.35 -12.75 2.05
C ASN A 36 3.96 -13.14 3.47
N ASP A 37 3.64 -12.17 4.31
CA ASP A 37 3.28 -12.42 5.71
C ASP A 37 1.78 -12.39 5.99
N THR A 38 0.95 -12.06 4.98
CA THR A 38 -0.48 -11.78 5.14
C THR A 38 -1.23 -12.92 5.83
N ILE A 39 -1.08 -14.14 5.34
CA ILE A 39 -1.82 -15.30 5.86
C ILE A 39 -1.38 -15.65 7.28
N GLU A 40 -0.07 -15.60 7.54
CA GLU A 40 0.47 -15.86 8.87
C GLU A 40 -0.02 -14.82 9.88
N ILE A 41 0.05 -13.54 9.52
CA ILE A 41 -0.44 -12.43 10.37
C ILE A 41 -1.95 -12.56 10.62
N ALA A 42 -2.74 -12.84 9.60
CA ALA A 42 -4.18 -13.02 9.76
C ALA A 42 -4.52 -14.18 10.73
N LYS A 43 -3.81 -15.31 10.63
CA LYS A 43 -3.98 -16.45 11.55
C LYS A 43 -3.51 -16.14 12.98
N GLU A 44 -2.45 -15.37 13.14
CA GLU A 44 -1.90 -15.00 14.44
C GLU A 44 -2.76 -13.96 15.18
N THR A 45 -3.26 -12.96 14.44
CA THR A 45 -4.02 -11.82 15.02
C THR A 45 -5.52 -11.99 14.97
N ASN A 46 -6.04 -12.92 14.17
CA ASN A 46 -7.44 -13.05 13.75
C ASN A 46 -7.97 -11.81 13.00
N ALA A 47 -7.10 -10.97 12.46
CA ALA A 47 -7.50 -9.82 11.65
C ALA A 47 -8.05 -10.28 10.30
N PRO A 48 -9.22 -9.81 9.86
CA PRO A 48 -9.74 -10.08 8.53
C PRO A 48 -8.89 -9.37 7.46
N ILE A 49 -8.85 -9.98 6.27
CA ILE A 49 -8.11 -9.47 5.12
C ILE A 49 -9.09 -8.87 4.12
N TYR A 50 -8.77 -7.70 3.59
CA TYR A 50 -9.55 -6.98 2.58
C TYR A 50 -8.71 -6.75 1.32
N GLY A 51 -9.27 -7.01 0.17
CA GLY A 51 -8.56 -6.84 -1.10
C GLY A 51 -9.42 -7.18 -2.30
N ILE A 52 -8.78 -7.32 -3.47
CA ILE A 52 -9.49 -7.65 -4.71
C ILE A 52 -10.23 -8.98 -4.58
N ALA A 53 -11.48 -9.03 -5.05
CA ALA A 53 -12.40 -10.13 -4.82
C ALA A 53 -11.82 -11.50 -5.22
N ASP A 54 -11.10 -11.58 -6.33
CA ASP A 54 -10.50 -12.84 -6.84
C ASP A 54 -9.49 -13.42 -5.84
N LEU A 55 -8.58 -12.60 -5.32
CA LEU A 55 -7.57 -13.02 -4.36
C LEU A 55 -8.19 -13.39 -3.01
N MET A 56 -9.16 -12.60 -2.57
CA MET A 56 -9.84 -12.83 -1.29
C MET A 56 -10.61 -14.15 -1.31
N SER A 57 -11.37 -14.42 -2.35
CA SER A 57 -12.09 -15.70 -2.51
C SER A 57 -11.13 -16.88 -2.54
N TYR A 58 -10.00 -16.73 -3.24
CA TYR A 58 -8.98 -17.75 -3.29
C TYR A 58 -8.38 -18.06 -1.91
N TRP A 59 -8.03 -17.04 -1.11
CA TRP A 59 -7.47 -17.25 0.23
C TRP A 59 -8.48 -17.75 1.26
N GLU A 60 -9.74 -17.35 1.17
CA GLU A 60 -10.80 -17.90 2.00
C GLU A 60 -10.92 -19.41 1.81
N GLU A 61 -10.92 -19.87 0.54
CA GLU A 61 -11.04 -21.30 0.21
C GLU A 61 -9.75 -22.08 0.51
N SER A 62 -8.58 -21.54 0.12
CA SER A 62 -7.32 -22.29 0.19
C SER A 62 -6.61 -22.21 1.53
N GLU A 63 -6.78 -21.13 2.29
CA GLU A 63 -6.05 -20.85 3.52
C GLU A 63 -6.93 -20.84 4.78
N GLY A 64 -8.26 -20.76 4.61
CA GLY A 64 -9.23 -20.77 5.69
C GLY A 64 -9.16 -19.52 6.58
N VAL A 65 -8.74 -18.39 6.03
CA VAL A 65 -8.69 -17.09 6.72
C VAL A 65 -9.97 -16.29 6.43
N THR A 66 -10.33 -15.36 7.35
CA THR A 66 -11.46 -14.46 7.14
C THR A 66 -11.08 -13.39 6.12
N THR A 67 -11.84 -13.29 5.03
CA THR A 67 -11.60 -12.31 3.99
C THR A 67 -12.85 -11.50 3.64
N THR A 68 -12.65 -10.32 3.06
CA THR A 68 -13.70 -9.53 2.43
C THR A 68 -13.20 -9.04 1.08
N GLY A 69 -13.74 -9.65 0.02
CA GLY A 69 -13.43 -9.25 -1.35
C GLY A 69 -14.29 -8.07 -1.79
N PHE A 70 -13.66 -7.06 -2.41
CA PHE A 70 -14.35 -5.97 -3.08
C PHE A 70 -13.56 -5.56 -4.33
N ASN A 71 -14.07 -4.64 -5.12
CA ASN A 71 -13.43 -4.23 -6.38
C ASN A 71 -13.28 -2.71 -6.46
N LYS A 72 -12.53 -2.23 -7.44
CA LYS A 72 -12.29 -0.81 -7.72
C LYS A 72 -13.62 -0.05 -7.81
N GLY A 73 -13.73 1.07 -7.10
CA GLY A 73 -14.95 1.83 -6.90
C GLY A 73 -15.82 1.37 -5.74
N GLY A 74 -15.56 0.17 -5.18
CA GLY A 74 -16.24 -0.32 -3.98
C GLY A 74 -15.65 0.27 -2.70
N THR A 75 -16.49 0.38 -1.66
CA THR A 75 -16.12 0.89 -0.35
C THR A 75 -16.53 -0.09 0.75
N VAL A 76 -15.62 -0.37 1.67
CA VAL A 76 -15.87 -1.14 2.89
C VAL A 76 -15.74 -0.26 4.12
N ASN A 77 -16.49 -0.60 5.19
CA ASN A 77 -16.43 0.12 6.46
C ASN A 77 -15.68 -0.71 7.49
N LEU A 78 -14.61 -0.15 8.04
CA LEU A 78 -13.79 -0.74 9.10
C LEU A 78 -13.97 0.05 10.40
N GLY A 79 -15.16 -0.04 10.98
CA GLY A 79 -15.51 0.73 12.18
C GLY A 79 -15.53 2.25 11.95
N ASN A 80 -14.49 2.94 12.39
CA ASN A 80 -14.39 4.40 12.28
C ASN A 80 -13.70 4.87 10.98
N VAL A 81 -13.36 3.94 10.09
CA VAL A 81 -12.62 4.20 8.85
C VAL A 81 -13.41 3.63 7.68
N LYS A 82 -13.45 4.36 6.55
CA LYS A 82 -13.95 3.86 5.27
C LYS A 82 -12.77 3.64 4.35
N VAL A 83 -12.78 2.53 3.62
CA VAL A 83 -11.74 2.20 2.65
C VAL A 83 -12.37 2.01 1.29
N THR A 84 -12.04 2.87 0.36
CA THR A 84 -12.45 2.75 -1.05
C THR A 84 -11.30 2.22 -1.87
N MET A 85 -11.53 1.14 -2.61
CA MET A 85 -10.55 0.63 -3.57
C MET A 85 -10.55 1.49 -4.83
N VAL A 86 -9.37 1.93 -5.25
CA VAL A 86 -9.18 2.79 -6.42
C VAL A 86 -8.26 2.14 -7.44
N ASN A 87 -8.18 2.72 -8.64
CA ASN A 87 -7.33 2.19 -9.69
C ASN A 87 -5.84 2.31 -9.34
N ALA A 88 -5.06 1.39 -9.88
CA ALA A 88 -3.61 1.40 -9.98
C ALA A 88 -3.21 0.80 -11.33
N VAL A 89 -1.99 1.09 -11.80
CA VAL A 89 -1.44 0.59 -13.08
C VAL A 89 -0.16 -0.18 -12.78
N HIS A 90 -0.30 -1.48 -12.66
CA HIS A 90 0.78 -2.41 -12.32
C HIS A 90 0.42 -3.81 -12.82
N SER A 91 0.89 -4.84 -12.18
CA SER A 91 0.47 -6.22 -12.38
C SER A 91 0.15 -6.88 -11.04
N SER A 92 -0.56 -7.99 -11.05
CA SER A 92 -0.96 -8.68 -9.84
C SER A 92 -0.91 -10.19 -10.04
N SER A 93 0.04 -10.84 -9.39
CA SER A 93 0.21 -12.29 -9.47
C SER A 93 0.98 -12.81 -8.27
N MET A 94 0.87 -14.11 -8.02
CA MET A 94 1.72 -14.83 -7.06
C MET A 94 2.32 -16.08 -7.69
N MET A 95 3.41 -16.55 -7.12
CA MET A 95 4.00 -17.83 -7.51
C MET A 95 3.36 -18.97 -6.70
N LYS A 96 2.73 -19.92 -7.35
CA LYS A 96 2.17 -21.12 -6.72
C LYS A 96 2.62 -22.37 -7.46
N ASN A 97 3.25 -23.32 -6.73
CA ASN A 97 3.76 -24.58 -7.29
C ASN A 97 4.65 -24.38 -8.53
N GLY A 98 5.45 -23.32 -8.55
CA GLY A 98 6.34 -23.00 -9.68
C GLY A 98 5.64 -22.37 -10.89
N GLN A 99 4.37 -21.98 -10.77
CA GLN A 99 3.60 -21.34 -11.83
C GLN A 99 3.12 -19.96 -11.37
N ILE A 100 3.08 -19.01 -12.30
CA ILE A 100 2.47 -17.70 -12.06
C ILE A 100 0.96 -17.87 -12.05
N MET A 101 0.34 -17.44 -10.95
CA MET A 101 -1.11 -17.39 -10.80
C MET A 101 -1.56 -15.92 -10.77
N TYR A 102 -2.48 -15.57 -11.66
CA TYR A 102 -3.13 -14.26 -11.62
C TYR A 102 -4.01 -14.12 -10.37
N THR A 103 -3.92 -12.99 -9.70
CA THR A 103 -4.56 -12.74 -8.39
C THR A 103 -5.62 -11.62 -8.42
N GLY A 104 -6.20 -11.37 -9.57
CA GLY A 104 -7.07 -10.21 -9.77
C GLY A 104 -6.28 -8.96 -10.16
N ALA A 105 -6.95 -7.83 -10.30
CA ALA A 105 -6.31 -6.58 -10.67
C ALA A 105 -5.59 -5.94 -9.47
N GLU A 106 -4.50 -5.23 -9.75
CA GLU A 106 -3.84 -4.34 -8.80
C GLU A 106 -4.73 -3.17 -8.40
N ALA A 107 -4.51 -2.62 -7.20
CA ALA A 107 -5.31 -1.53 -6.67
C ALA A 107 -4.51 -0.61 -5.73
N GLY A 108 -5.03 0.59 -5.54
CA GLY A 108 -4.72 1.46 -4.40
C GLY A 108 -5.93 1.60 -3.48
N PHE A 109 -5.76 2.34 -2.40
CA PHE A 109 -6.83 2.58 -1.43
C PHE A 109 -6.91 4.06 -1.07
N VAL A 110 -8.15 4.56 -0.94
CA VAL A 110 -8.41 5.79 -0.19
C VAL A 110 -8.98 5.40 1.15
N ILE A 111 -8.31 5.82 2.21
CA ILE A 111 -8.62 5.51 3.61
C ILE A 111 -9.11 6.78 4.29
N GLU A 112 -10.42 6.87 4.50
CA GLU A 112 -11.09 8.03 5.08
C GLU A 112 -11.28 7.84 6.57
N GLY A 113 -10.48 8.51 7.36
CA GLY A 113 -10.57 8.57 8.81
C GLY A 113 -11.29 9.82 9.31
N LYS A 114 -11.28 10.05 10.62
CA LYS A 114 -11.95 11.19 11.24
C LYS A 114 -11.33 12.54 10.85
N ASN A 115 -10.00 12.61 10.80
CA ASN A 115 -9.26 13.87 10.59
C ASN A 115 -8.49 13.88 9.28
N ASN A 116 -8.09 12.72 8.80
CA ASN A 116 -7.25 12.58 7.61
C ASN A 116 -7.90 11.64 6.60
N THR A 117 -7.66 11.94 5.32
CA THR A 117 -7.93 11.05 4.20
C THR A 117 -6.59 10.70 3.56
N ILE A 118 -6.26 9.41 3.54
CA ILE A 118 -4.99 8.90 3.04
C ILE A 118 -5.21 8.27 1.67
N TYR A 119 -4.42 8.64 0.68
CA TYR A 119 -4.28 7.88 -0.56
C TYR A 119 -3.04 6.99 -0.46
N PHE A 120 -3.25 5.68 -0.36
CA PHE A 120 -2.23 4.66 -0.51
C PHE A 120 -2.26 4.17 -1.96
N SER A 121 -1.21 4.43 -2.71
CA SER A 121 -1.20 4.13 -4.15
C SER A 121 -1.18 2.64 -4.47
N GLY A 122 -0.73 1.79 -3.54
CA GLY A 122 -0.22 0.48 -3.91
C GLY A 122 0.95 0.64 -4.87
N ASP A 123 1.26 -0.41 -5.61
CA ASP A 123 2.23 -0.32 -6.69
C ASP A 123 1.57 0.19 -7.96
N THR A 124 2.13 1.26 -8.52
CA THR A 124 1.54 1.92 -9.69
C THR A 124 2.55 2.76 -10.46
N ASP A 125 2.25 3.03 -11.72
CA ASP A 125 2.76 4.20 -12.46
C ASP A 125 1.83 5.40 -12.23
N VAL A 126 2.25 6.59 -12.67
CA VAL A 126 1.39 7.76 -12.73
C VAL A 126 0.26 7.54 -13.75
N MET A 127 -0.95 7.89 -13.37
CA MET A 127 -2.14 7.71 -14.21
C MET A 127 -3.10 8.90 -14.11
N ALA A 128 -3.89 9.11 -15.16
CA ALA A 128 -4.87 10.20 -15.19
C ALA A 128 -5.98 10.05 -14.14
N ASP A 129 -6.29 8.82 -13.75
CA ASP A 129 -7.30 8.51 -12.72
C ASP A 129 -6.97 9.15 -11.36
N MET A 130 -5.72 9.54 -11.12
CA MET A 130 -5.30 10.28 -9.92
C MET A 130 -6.04 11.62 -9.77
N GLU A 131 -6.40 12.28 -10.88
CA GLU A 131 -7.25 13.47 -10.87
C GLU A 131 -8.65 13.16 -10.32
N ILE A 132 -9.25 12.07 -10.79
CA ILE A 132 -10.58 11.62 -10.33
C ILE A 132 -10.54 11.22 -8.85
N ILE A 133 -9.48 10.53 -8.43
CA ILE A 133 -9.29 10.15 -7.03
C ILE A 133 -9.22 11.41 -6.15
N ASN A 134 -8.48 12.42 -6.58
CA ASN A 134 -8.40 13.67 -5.84
C ASN A 134 -9.72 14.42 -5.82
N ASP A 135 -10.43 14.50 -6.93
CA ASP A 135 -11.71 15.22 -7.02
C ASP A 135 -12.78 14.62 -6.11
N LEU A 136 -12.85 13.29 -6.04
CA LEU A 136 -13.86 12.58 -5.27
C LEU A 136 -13.53 12.51 -3.76
N HIS A 137 -12.26 12.32 -3.40
CA HIS A 137 -11.88 11.98 -2.03
C HIS A 137 -11.01 13.03 -1.33
N LYS A 138 -10.32 13.90 -2.09
CA LYS A 138 -9.48 15.00 -1.57
C LYS A 138 -8.49 14.53 -0.48
N PRO A 139 -7.67 13.52 -0.73
CA PRO A 139 -6.74 13.04 0.27
C PRO A 139 -5.71 14.12 0.63
N ASN A 140 -5.52 14.34 1.93
CA ASN A 140 -4.53 15.28 2.43
C ASN A 140 -3.18 14.60 2.75
N ILE A 141 -3.15 13.25 2.78
CA ILE A 141 -1.93 12.47 2.96
C ILE A 141 -1.78 11.50 1.78
N GLY A 142 -0.59 11.49 1.17
CA GLY A 142 -0.21 10.52 0.14
C GLY A 142 0.80 9.51 0.69
N ILE A 143 0.61 8.22 0.44
CA ILE A 143 1.61 7.17 0.58
C ILE A 143 1.82 6.62 -0.83
N LEU A 144 2.93 7.01 -1.47
CA LEU A 144 3.19 6.70 -2.86
C LEU A 144 4.36 5.75 -3.05
N SER A 145 4.17 4.72 -3.88
CA SER A 145 5.28 3.88 -4.35
C SER A 145 6.20 4.69 -5.26
N CYS A 146 7.50 4.73 -4.94
CA CYS A 146 8.47 5.55 -5.66
C CYS A 146 9.85 4.90 -5.77
N GLY A 147 9.90 3.58 -5.84
CA GLY A 147 11.13 2.80 -5.95
C GLY A 147 11.80 2.81 -7.31
N GLY A 148 11.14 3.23 -8.38
CA GLY A 148 11.68 3.37 -9.72
C GLY A 148 11.53 2.11 -10.56
N HIS A 149 12.34 1.09 -10.35
CA HIS A 149 12.45 -0.07 -11.26
C HIS A 149 11.11 -0.79 -11.53
N PHE A 150 10.28 -0.95 -10.50
CA PHE A 150 9.01 -1.67 -10.57
C PHE A 150 7.79 -0.74 -10.51
N THR A 151 7.95 0.46 -10.00
CA THR A 151 6.89 1.45 -9.80
C THR A 151 7.33 2.83 -10.31
N MET A 152 6.60 3.89 -10.00
CA MET A 152 7.08 5.26 -10.21
C MET A 152 8.48 5.42 -9.59
N ASP A 153 9.33 6.21 -10.22
CA ASP A 153 10.51 6.78 -9.57
C ASP A 153 10.13 8.05 -8.76
N MET A 154 11.10 8.63 -8.06
CA MET A 154 10.87 9.82 -7.25
C MET A 154 10.38 11.03 -8.08
N LYS A 155 10.82 11.17 -9.35
CA LYS A 155 10.38 12.25 -10.25
C LYS A 155 8.93 12.07 -10.68
N ARG A 156 8.54 10.83 -11.02
CA ARG A 156 7.17 10.50 -11.40
C ARG A 156 6.22 10.69 -10.21
N ALA A 157 6.61 10.27 -9.02
CA ALA A 157 5.85 10.47 -7.80
C ALA A 157 5.68 11.97 -7.48
N ALA A 158 6.75 12.76 -7.61
CA ALA A 158 6.68 14.22 -7.46
C ALA A 158 5.76 14.86 -8.51
N TYR A 159 5.85 14.41 -9.77
CA TYR A 159 4.95 14.88 -10.82
C TYR A 159 3.49 14.56 -10.50
N ALA A 160 3.20 13.32 -10.09
CA ALA A 160 1.85 12.90 -9.71
C ALA A 160 1.30 13.76 -8.55
N ALA A 161 2.09 13.96 -7.50
CA ALA A 161 1.72 14.77 -6.36
C ALA A 161 1.40 16.23 -6.74
N LYS A 162 2.28 16.87 -7.51
CA LYS A 162 2.08 18.26 -7.97
C LYS A 162 0.91 18.41 -8.94
N LYS A 163 0.73 17.43 -9.81
CA LYS A 163 -0.23 17.53 -10.92
C LYS A 163 -1.66 17.27 -10.45
N TYR A 164 -1.84 16.30 -9.58
CA TYR A 164 -3.15 15.74 -9.30
C TYR A 164 -3.63 15.96 -7.87
N PHE A 165 -2.73 16.21 -6.90
CA PHE A 165 -3.09 16.25 -5.49
C PHE A 165 -2.69 17.55 -4.79
N ASN A 166 -3.27 17.76 -3.61
CA ASN A 166 -2.91 18.82 -2.68
C ASN A 166 -2.51 18.22 -1.33
N PHE A 167 -1.52 17.32 -1.35
CA PHE A 167 -1.07 16.66 -0.12
C PHE A 167 -0.46 17.64 0.88
N GLU A 168 -0.89 17.56 2.13
CA GLU A 168 -0.23 18.20 3.26
C GLU A 168 1.03 17.44 3.66
N LYS A 169 0.97 16.09 3.54
CA LYS A 169 2.09 15.17 3.78
C LYS A 169 2.15 14.08 2.70
N LEU A 170 3.36 13.74 2.32
CA LEU A 170 3.64 12.65 1.40
C LEU A 170 4.72 11.75 2.00
N ILE A 171 4.40 10.45 2.09
CA ILE A 171 5.29 9.40 2.58
C ILE A 171 5.72 8.57 1.38
N PRO A 172 7.02 8.58 1.02
CA PRO A 172 7.54 7.65 0.02
C PRO A 172 7.57 6.22 0.57
N CYS A 173 7.13 5.26 -0.24
CA CYS A 173 7.24 3.84 0.06
C CYS A 173 7.80 3.05 -1.12
N HIS A 174 8.04 1.75 -0.93
CA HIS A 174 8.57 0.84 -1.95
C HIS A 174 9.95 1.24 -2.50
N TYR A 175 10.87 1.70 -1.64
CA TYR A 175 12.24 2.08 -1.98
C TYR A 175 13.22 1.58 -0.91
N LYS A 176 14.53 1.62 -1.15
CA LYS A 176 15.62 1.14 -0.26
C LYS A 176 15.73 -0.37 -0.05
N THR A 177 14.68 -1.15 -0.26
CA THR A 177 14.68 -2.60 0.08
C THR A 177 15.56 -3.44 -0.84
N PHE A 178 15.67 -3.09 -2.11
CA PHE A 178 16.51 -3.79 -3.07
C PHE A 178 17.52 -2.82 -3.72
N PRO A 179 18.72 -3.31 -4.14
CA PRO A 179 19.71 -2.46 -4.81
C PRO A 179 19.25 -1.84 -6.14
N LEU A 180 18.21 -2.42 -6.77
CA LEU A 180 17.61 -1.92 -8.02
C LEU A 180 16.69 -0.72 -7.81
N LEU A 181 16.25 -0.50 -6.56
CA LEU A 181 15.32 0.57 -6.23
C LEU A 181 16.08 1.86 -5.89
N GLU A 182 15.35 2.98 -5.89
CA GLU A 182 15.82 4.24 -5.33
C GLU A 182 16.31 4.06 -3.89
N GLN A 183 17.44 4.66 -3.53
CA GLN A 183 18.09 4.45 -2.24
C GLN A 183 17.88 5.61 -1.25
N ASN A 184 17.32 6.74 -1.68
CA ASN A 184 16.95 7.89 -0.87
C ASN A 184 15.76 8.61 -1.50
N ALA A 185 15.18 9.58 -0.79
CA ALA A 185 14.08 10.40 -1.26
C ALA A 185 14.52 11.83 -1.65
N ASP A 186 15.81 12.08 -1.84
CA ASP A 186 16.36 13.41 -2.07
C ASP A 186 15.66 14.13 -3.24
N VAL A 187 15.46 13.43 -4.36
CA VAL A 187 14.78 14.00 -5.53
C VAL A 187 13.33 14.39 -5.20
N LEU A 188 12.62 13.59 -4.42
CA LEU A 188 11.25 13.88 -4.01
C LEU A 188 11.20 15.09 -3.06
N ILE A 189 12.16 15.18 -2.13
CA ILE A 189 12.32 16.31 -1.21
C ILE A 189 12.67 17.60 -1.96
N ASP A 190 13.59 17.53 -2.92
CA ASP A 190 13.97 18.68 -3.75
C ASP A 190 12.80 19.22 -4.56
N GLU A 191 11.92 18.34 -5.02
CA GLU A 191 10.77 18.68 -5.86
C GLU A 191 9.57 19.21 -5.05
N LEU A 192 9.32 18.70 -3.86
CA LEU A 192 8.11 18.99 -3.06
C LEU A 192 8.38 19.77 -1.78
N GLY A 193 9.60 19.74 -1.28
CA GLY A 193 10.00 20.34 -0.02
C GLY A 193 9.92 19.39 1.18
N SER A 194 10.85 19.57 2.11
CA SER A 194 10.93 18.76 3.34
C SER A 194 9.79 19.00 4.34
N ASN A 195 8.98 20.04 4.13
CA ASN A 195 7.77 20.27 4.90
C ASN A 195 6.60 19.40 4.47
N ILE A 196 6.64 18.87 3.24
CA ILE A 196 5.61 17.95 2.66
C ILE A 196 6.09 16.51 2.74
N VAL A 197 7.32 16.22 2.30
CA VAL A 197 7.86 14.86 2.27
C VAL A 197 8.28 14.43 3.67
N VAL A 198 7.77 13.28 4.10
CA VAL A 198 8.07 12.66 5.39
C VAL A 198 8.69 11.29 5.12
N GLU A 199 9.96 11.12 5.43
CA GLU A 199 10.62 9.82 5.43
C GLU A 199 10.47 9.16 6.81
N PRO A 200 9.60 8.16 6.97
CA PRO A 200 9.44 7.51 8.27
C PRO A 200 10.64 6.61 8.57
N GLU A 201 11.04 6.57 9.82
CA GLU A 201 11.95 5.53 10.30
C GLU A 201 11.17 4.24 10.54
N VAL A 202 11.74 3.10 10.13
CA VAL A 202 11.12 1.79 10.32
C VAL A 202 10.89 1.54 11.82
N MET A 203 9.68 1.15 12.19
CA MET A 203 9.22 0.91 13.57
C MET A 203 9.25 2.15 14.48
N SER A 204 9.27 3.34 13.92
CA SER A 204 9.12 4.59 14.67
C SER A 204 7.78 5.24 14.33
N PRO A 205 6.95 5.61 15.34
CA PRO A 205 5.72 6.36 15.08
C PRO A 205 6.02 7.72 14.42
N THR A 206 5.26 8.05 13.40
CA THR A 206 5.34 9.35 12.71
C THR A 206 4.02 10.10 12.92
N GLU A 207 4.08 11.28 13.50
CA GLU A 207 2.91 12.17 13.60
C GLU A 207 2.70 12.89 12.25
N LEU A 208 1.44 12.89 11.77
CA LEU A 208 1.03 13.44 10.48
C LEU A 208 -0.06 14.52 10.63
#